data_8d68d526b333c034191b7ff95e48e076
#
_entry.id   8d68d526b333c034191b7ff95e48e076
#
_cell.length_a   1.000
_cell.length_b   1.000
_cell.length_c   1.000
_cell.angle_alpha   90.00
_cell.angle_beta   90.00
_cell.angle_gamma   90.00
#
_symmetry.space_group_name_H-M   'P 1'
#
loop_
_entity.id
_entity.type
_entity.pdbx_description
1 polymer ?
#
loop_
_entity_poly.entity_id
_entity_poly.type
_entity_poly.pdbx_seq_one_letter_code
_entity_poly.pdbx_strand_id
1 'polypeptide(L)'
;MSFTIAPDHPALPGHFPGRPIVPGVLLLDAVLRAIAARDPGLPPPGRLLRAKFIAPVRPGQAVALELGERREGRVAFAGRVDGALVLRGEFAAA
;
A
#
# COMPACT_ATOMS: atom_id res chain seq x y z
N MET A 1 10.49 -2.87 5.13
CA MET A 1 9.28 -3.62 5.51
C MET A 1 8.59 -4.16 4.26
N SER A 2 7.74 -5.13 4.42
CA SER A 2 7.01 -5.69 3.28
C SER A 2 5.60 -6.11 3.70
N PHE A 3 4.73 -6.27 2.72
CA PHE A 3 3.40 -6.84 2.94
C PHE A 3 3.00 -7.73 1.76
N THR A 4 2.04 -8.60 2.00
CA THR A 4 1.50 -9.51 0.99
C THR A 4 -0.01 -9.58 1.17
N ILE A 5 -0.75 -9.46 0.07
CA ILE A 5 -2.19 -9.70 0.11
C ILE A 5 -2.42 -11.18 -0.21
N ALA A 6 -3.01 -11.89 0.73
CA ALA A 6 -3.22 -13.34 0.57
C ALA A 6 -4.15 -13.64 -0.60
N PRO A 7 -3.92 -14.75 -1.36
CA PRO A 7 -4.79 -15.12 -2.47
C PRO A 7 -6.24 -15.39 -2.07
N ASP A 8 -6.50 -15.73 -0.81
CA ASP A 8 -7.83 -15.99 -0.26
C ASP A 8 -8.43 -14.79 0.45
N HIS A 9 -7.87 -13.58 0.25
CA HIS A 9 -8.40 -12.37 0.87
C HIS A 9 -9.87 -12.19 0.51
N PRO A 10 -10.76 -11.89 1.48
CA PRO A 10 -12.21 -11.82 1.23
C PRO A 10 -12.64 -10.79 0.17
N ALA A 11 -11.84 -9.77 -0.07
CA ALA A 11 -12.15 -8.74 -1.06
C ALA A 11 -11.78 -9.14 -2.49
N LEU A 12 -11.10 -10.27 -2.72
CA LEU A 12 -10.66 -10.70 -4.05
C LEU A 12 -11.70 -11.47 -4.86
N PRO A 13 -12.62 -12.26 -4.27
CA PRO A 13 -13.60 -13.01 -5.05
C PRO A 13 -14.43 -12.09 -5.95
N GLY A 14 -14.58 -12.48 -7.22
CA GLY A 14 -15.34 -11.70 -8.19
C GLY A 14 -14.55 -10.59 -8.87
N HIS A 15 -13.33 -10.30 -8.42
CA HIS A 15 -12.45 -9.34 -9.08
C HIS A 15 -11.52 -10.05 -10.07
N PHE A 16 -11.56 -9.63 -11.33
CA PHE A 16 -10.67 -10.12 -12.38
C PHE A 16 -10.56 -11.65 -12.46
N PRO A 17 -11.68 -12.39 -12.72
CA PRO A 17 -11.63 -13.83 -12.82
C PRO A 17 -10.58 -14.30 -13.85
N GLY A 18 -9.75 -15.27 -13.48
CA GLY A 18 -8.68 -15.79 -14.32
C GLY A 18 -7.39 -14.98 -14.35
N ARG A 19 -7.42 -13.72 -13.88
CA ARG A 19 -6.25 -12.85 -13.76
C ARG A 19 -6.38 -12.00 -12.52
N PRO A 20 -6.20 -12.58 -11.33
CA PRO A 20 -6.39 -11.83 -10.10
C PRO A 20 -5.34 -10.72 -9.97
N ILE A 21 -5.84 -9.51 -9.78
CA ILE A 21 -5.03 -8.32 -9.50
C ILE A 21 -5.53 -7.76 -8.19
N VAL A 22 -4.61 -7.37 -7.30
CA VAL A 22 -4.98 -6.76 -6.03
C VAL A 22 -5.55 -5.37 -6.31
N PRO A 23 -6.79 -5.08 -5.87
CA PRO A 23 -7.35 -3.73 -6.00
C PRO A 23 -6.48 -2.69 -5.28
N GLY A 24 -6.33 -1.51 -5.89
CA GLY A 24 -5.49 -0.45 -5.33
C GLY A 24 -5.86 -0.06 -3.91
N VAL A 25 -7.14 -0.12 -3.55
CA VAL A 25 -7.59 0.21 -2.19
C VAL A 25 -7.00 -0.74 -1.13
N LEU A 26 -6.77 -2.01 -1.46
CA LEU A 26 -6.13 -2.95 -0.54
C LEU A 26 -4.65 -2.63 -0.36
N LEU A 27 -3.98 -2.19 -1.42
CA LEU A 27 -2.59 -1.77 -1.34
C LEU A 27 -2.45 -0.53 -0.46
N LEU A 28 -3.33 0.45 -0.62
CA LEU A 28 -3.32 1.66 0.19
C LEU A 28 -3.65 1.36 1.66
N ASP A 29 -4.57 0.44 1.93
CA ASP A 29 -4.86 0.01 3.29
C ASP A 29 -3.62 -0.62 3.95
N ALA A 30 -2.90 -1.46 3.21
CA ALA A 30 -1.67 -2.07 3.71
C ALA A 30 -0.60 -1.00 4.04
N VAL A 31 -0.49 0.04 3.20
CA VAL A 31 0.42 1.16 3.45
C VAL A 31 0.03 1.90 4.73
N LEU A 32 -1.26 2.18 4.93
CA LEU A 32 -1.75 2.84 6.15
C LEU A 32 -1.44 2.02 7.40
N ARG A 33 -1.62 0.71 7.34
CA ARG A 33 -1.30 -0.19 8.45
C ARG A 33 0.19 -0.18 8.76
N ALA A 34 1.04 -0.12 7.75
CA ALA A 34 2.48 -0.03 7.93
C ALA A 34 2.89 1.29 8.59
N ILE A 35 2.28 2.40 8.18
CA ILE A 35 2.51 3.70 8.81
C ILE A 35 2.10 3.67 10.28
N ALA A 36 0.94 3.10 10.59
CA ALA A 36 0.47 2.97 11.97
C ALA A 36 1.41 2.11 12.81
N ALA A 37 1.96 1.04 12.24
CA ALA A 37 2.90 0.18 12.93
C ALA A 37 4.24 0.86 13.20
N ARG A 38 4.71 1.69 12.26
CA ARG A 38 5.96 2.44 12.42
C ARG A 38 5.83 3.58 13.43
N ASP A 39 4.68 4.26 13.41
CA ASP A 39 4.42 5.49 14.21
C ASP A 39 3.26 5.27 15.19
N PRO A 40 3.40 4.34 16.18
CA PRO A 40 2.25 3.91 17.00
C PRO A 40 1.70 4.98 17.93
N GLY A 41 2.48 6.01 18.24
CA GLY A 41 2.04 7.11 19.11
C GLY A 41 1.36 8.25 18.35
N LEU A 42 1.23 8.16 17.04
CA LEU A 42 0.69 9.23 16.21
C LEU A 42 -0.65 8.81 15.60
N PRO A 43 -1.57 9.75 15.36
CA PRO A 43 -2.81 9.43 14.69
C PRO A 43 -2.52 8.97 13.25
N PRO A 44 -3.30 8.02 12.70
CA PRO A 44 -3.13 7.59 11.32
C PRO A 44 -3.43 8.74 10.36
N PRO A 45 -2.79 8.76 9.18
CA PRO A 45 -3.11 9.76 8.16
C PRO A 45 -4.57 9.68 7.76
N GLY A 46 -5.21 10.83 7.58
CA GLY A 46 -6.62 10.92 7.23
C GLY A 46 -6.88 11.28 5.77
N ARG A 47 -5.85 11.63 4.99
CA ARG A 47 -6.00 12.04 3.60
C ARG A 47 -4.96 11.38 2.71
N LEU A 48 -5.39 10.92 1.54
CA LEU A 48 -4.50 10.52 0.47
C LEU A 48 -4.27 11.74 -0.43
N LEU A 49 -3.04 12.22 -0.50
CA LEU A 49 -2.72 13.37 -1.37
C LEU A 49 -2.55 12.94 -2.81
N ARG A 50 -1.89 11.81 -3.03
CA ARG A 50 -1.70 11.26 -4.36
C ARG A 50 -1.36 9.78 -4.25
N ALA A 51 -1.72 9.03 -5.28
CA ALA A 51 -1.31 7.65 -5.46
C ALA A 51 -1.14 7.38 -6.96
N LYS A 52 -0.10 6.67 -7.31
CA LYS A 52 0.13 6.20 -8.67
C LYS A 52 0.38 4.71 -8.64
N PHE A 53 -0.45 3.95 -9.35
CA PHE A 53 -0.30 2.51 -9.51
C PHE A 53 0.41 2.28 -10.85
N ILE A 54 1.66 1.85 -10.79
CA ILE A 54 2.55 1.79 -11.95
C ILE A 54 2.43 0.45 -12.65
N ALA A 55 2.28 -0.62 -11.88
CA ALA A 55 2.13 -1.97 -12.40
C ALA A 55 1.19 -2.78 -11.51
N PRO A 56 0.47 -3.77 -12.07
CA PRO A 56 -0.41 -4.62 -11.27
C PRO A 56 0.36 -5.42 -10.23
N VAL A 57 -0.24 -5.59 -9.06
CA VAL A 57 0.24 -6.49 -8.01
C VAL A 57 -0.70 -7.68 -7.95
N ARG A 58 -0.14 -8.88 -7.96
CA ARG A 58 -0.91 -10.12 -7.88
C ARG A 58 -1.00 -10.59 -6.44
N PRO A 59 -2.09 -11.25 -6.04
CA PRO A 59 -2.17 -11.88 -4.74
C PRO A 59 -1.00 -12.83 -4.52
N GLY A 60 -0.44 -12.81 -3.32
CA GLY A 60 0.71 -13.65 -2.98
C GLY A 60 2.07 -13.02 -3.26
N GLN A 61 2.14 -11.95 -4.05
CA GLN A 61 3.40 -11.26 -4.25
C GLN A 61 3.76 -10.42 -3.03
N ALA A 62 5.03 -10.46 -2.62
CA ALA A 62 5.53 -9.60 -1.55
C ALA A 62 5.83 -8.21 -2.13
N VAL A 63 5.27 -7.18 -1.50
CA VAL A 63 5.54 -5.79 -1.82
C VAL A 63 6.53 -5.24 -0.81
N ALA A 64 7.72 -4.89 -1.25
CA ALA A 64 8.70 -4.20 -0.41
C ALA A 64 8.29 -2.74 -0.30
N LEU A 65 8.00 -2.28 0.93
CA LEU A 65 7.47 -0.96 1.19
C LEU A 65 8.54 -0.05 1.78
N GLU A 66 8.70 1.11 1.18
CA GLU A 66 9.53 2.19 1.68
C GLU A 66 8.62 3.32 2.16
N LEU A 67 8.82 3.76 3.40
CA LEU A 67 8.11 4.90 3.97
C LEU A 67 9.09 6.03 4.22
N GLY A 68 8.75 7.23 3.75
CA GLY A 68 9.50 8.42 4.07
C GLY A 68 9.31 8.85 5.51
N GLU A 69 10.16 9.74 5.99
CA GLU A 69 9.99 10.34 7.30
C GLU A 69 8.71 11.19 7.32
N ARG A 70 8.04 11.18 8.47
CA ARG A 70 6.88 12.04 8.65
C ARG A 70 7.34 13.49 8.77
N ARG A 71 6.90 14.32 7.84
CA ARG A 71 7.23 15.75 7.81
C ARG A 71 5.96 16.55 7.60
N GLU A 72 5.69 17.49 8.50
CA GLU A 72 4.50 18.35 8.43
C GLU A 72 3.21 17.54 8.24
N GLY A 73 3.12 16.39 8.92
CA GLY A 73 1.97 15.49 8.81
C GLY A 73 1.92 14.66 7.53
N ARG A 74 2.94 14.69 6.70
CA ARG A 74 2.99 13.95 5.43
C ARG A 74 3.92 12.76 5.50
N VAL A 75 3.52 11.66 4.87
CA VAL A 75 4.34 10.45 4.74
C VAL A 75 4.29 9.98 3.29
N ALA A 76 5.43 10.04 2.62
CA ALA A 76 5.56 9.49 1.27
C ALA A 76 5.76 7.98 1.35
N PHE A 77 5.32 7.26 0.32
CA PHE A 77 5.48 5.81 0.25
C PHE A 77 5.83 5.36 -1.16
N ALA A 78 6.54 4.26 -1.25
CA ALA A 78 6.83 3.57 -2.50
C ALA A 78 6.81 2.06 -2.24
N GLY A 79 6.24 1.30 -3.15
CA GLY A 79 6.20 -0.16 -3.10
C GLY A 79 6.85 -0.77 -4.31
N ARG A 80 7.58 -1.88 -4.10
CA ARG A 80 8.29 -2.60 -5.16
C ARG A 80 8.01 -4.10 -5.07
N VAL A 81 7.91 -4.73 -6.23
CA VAL A 81 7.86 -6.19 -6.35
C VAL A 81 9.08 -6.60 -7.16
N ASP A 82 9.91 -7.47 -6.60
CA ASP A 82 11.16 -7.92 -7.22
C ASP A 82 12.04 -6.75 -7.71
N GLY A 83 12.08 -5.68 -6.90
CA GLY A 83 12.86 -4.50 -7.19
C GLY A 83 12.22 -3.48 -8.13
N ALA A 84 11.13 -3.82 -8.80
CA ALA A 84 10.44 -2.92 -9.71
C ALA A 84 9.35 -2.12 -8.99
N LEU A 85 9.32 -0.82 -9.21
CA LEU A 85 8.32 0.06 -8.60
C LEU A 85 6.92 -0.28 -9.12
N VAL A 86 5.99 -0.55 -8.20
CA VAL A 86 4.60 -0.88 -8.55
C VAL A 86 3.60 0.17 -8.06
N LEU A 87 3.91 0.89 -6.99
CA LEU A 87 3.07 2.00 -6.53
C LEU A 87 3.89 3.03 -5.80
N ARG A 88 3.39 4.26 -5.79
CA ARG A 88 3.96 5.35 -5.00
C ARG A 88 2.90 6.39 -4.70
N GLY A 89 3.14 7.18 -3.69
CA GLY A 89 2.22 8.25 -3.34
C GLY A 89 2.59 8.94 -2.03
N GLU A 90 1.62 9.63 -1.48
CA GLU A 90 1.79 10.36 -0.23
C GLU A 90 0.48 10.48 0.52
N PHE A 91 0.52 10.18 1.81
CA PHE A 91 -0.56 10.44 2.75
C PHE A 91 -0.28 11.70 3.57
N ALA A 92 -1.33 12.32 4.08
CA ALA A 92 -1.23 13.48 4.97
C ALA A 92 -2.19 13.34 6.15
N ALA A 93 -1.91 14.09 7.21
CA ALA A 93 -2.84 14.23 8.32
C ALA A 93 -4.16 14.85 7.82
N ALA A 94 -5.25 14.46 8.47
CA ALA A 94 -6.57 14.97 8.15
C ALA A 94 -6.68 16.48 8.39
#